data_ae475744c6c0cd7b61b63dcd8e31952a
#
_entry.id   ae475744c6c0cd7b61b63dcd8e31952a
#
_cell.length_a   1.000
_cell.length_b   1.000
_cell.length_c   1.000
_cell.angle_alpha   90.00
_cell.angle_beta   90.00
_cell.angle_gamma   90.00
#
_symmetry.space_group_name_H-M   'P 1'
#
loop_
_entity.id
_entity.type
_entity.pdbx_description
1 polymer ?
#
loop_
_entity_poly.entity_id
_entity_poly.type
_entity_poly.pdbx_seq_one_letter_code
_entity_poly.pdbx_strand_id
1 'polypeptide(L)'
;MNRKNFLQSAFASTFALSGFNSFSFSFRRSYNDKLPLMTLEQTMLENAPFSLPALPYTTDSLEPNIDKMTMEIHHGKHHKAYIDNLNKALVGTSLEKSSLYDLLKEAGKQAPVIRNNAGGHWNHTFFWNVMSPKGGGMPKGALADDITKTFGSFDKFKEEFAKAGTTRFGSGWAWLMVQDKKLVVSSTPNQDNPLMDVAEKKGTPILALDVWEHAYYLKYQNKRADYITAFWNVVNWDAVSKNYENALK
;
A
#
# COMPACT_ATOMS: atom_id res chain seq x y z
N MET A 1 -47.65 10.52 -30.31
CA MET A 1 -47.36 11.94 -29.95
C MET A 1 -45.90 12.19 -30.28
N ASN A 2 -45.62 13.17 -31.12
CA ASN A 2 -44.41 13.33 -31.92
C ASN A 2 -43.29 14.07 -31.12
N ARG A 3 -42.05 13.59 -31.25
CA ARG A 3 -40.81 14.06 -30.58
C ARG A 3 -40.28 15.43 -31.06
N LYS A 4 -41.08 16.31 -31.60
CA LYS A 4 -40.60 17.53 -32.30
C LYS A 4 -40.96 18.89 -31.66
N ASN A 5 -41.54 18.96 -30.48
CA ASN A 5 -41.99 20.23 -29.89
C ASN A 5 -41.42 20.57 -28.54
N PHE A 6 -40.11 20.40 -28.37
CA PHE A 6 -39.43 20.85 -27.10
C PHE A 6 -38.18 21.67 -27.36
N LEU A 7 -38.21 22.48 -28.37
CA LEU A 7 -37.13 23.47 -28.61
C LEU A 7 -37.77 24.73 -29.24
N GLN A 8 -38.28 25.61 -28.42
CA GLN A 8 -38.40 27.08 -28.72
C GLN A 8 -39.02 27.79 -27.52
N SER A 9 -38.18 28.38 -26.68
CA SER A 9 -38.47 29.57 -25.91
C SER A 9 -37.13 30.23 -25.52
N ALA A 10 -36.57 30.94 -26.44
CA ALA A 10 -35.51 31.91 -26.18
C ALA A 10 -36.14 33.17 -25.58
N PHE A 11 -35.74 33.51 -24.36
CA PHE A 11 -35.91 34.91 -23.86
C PHE A 11 -34.54 35.57 -23.86
N ALA A 12 -34.41 36.54 -24.74
CA ALA A 12 -33.34 37.52 -24.74
C ALA A 12 -33.54 38.48 -23.58
N SER A 13 -32.55 38.65 -22.73
CA SER A 13 -32.41 39.78 -21.84
C SER A 13 -30.97 40.27 -21.90
N THR A 14 -30.78 41.35 -22.61
CA THR A 14 -29.59 42.18 -22.61
C THR A 14 -29.37 42.77 -21.22
N PHE A 15 -28.20 42.48 -20.61
CA PHE A 15 -27.66 43.32 -19.54
C PHE A 15 -26.20 43.65 -19.80
N ALA A 16 -25.90 44.90 -19.51
CA ALA A 16 -24.71 45.65 -19.87
C ALA A 16 -23.40 45.11 -19.27
N LEU A 17 -22.32 45.35 -20.02
CA LEU A 17 -20.92 45.18 -19.59
C LEU A 17 -20.62 46.03 -18.36
N SER A 18 -20.21 45.41 -17.28
CA SER A 18 -19.29 45.98 -16.31
C SER A 18 -18.16 44.96 -16.06
N GLY A 19 -16.94 45.43 -16.30
CA GLY A 19 -15.77 44.55 -16.31
C GLY A 19 -15.51 43.92 -14.96
N PHE A 20 -15.50 42.61 -14.96
CA PHE A 20 -14.90 41.82 -13.88
C PHE A 20 -13.59 41.19 -14.40
N ASN A 21 -12.48 41.72 -13.89
CA ASN A 21 -11.18 41.10 -14.02
C ASN A 21 -11.27 39.67 -13.42
N SER A 22 -11.28 38.67 -14.30
CA SER A 22 -11.15 37.29 -13.91
C SER A 22 -9.72 37.03 -13.45
N PHE A 23 -9.47 37.18 -12.16
CA PHE A 23 -8.28 36.59 -11.54
C PHE A 23 -8.46 35.08 -11.52
N SER A 24 -7.94 34.43 -12.54
CA SER A 24 -7.77 32.98 -12.55
C SER A 24 -6.67 32.63 -11.55
N PHE A 25 -7.06 32.34 -10.29
CA PHE A 25 -6.17 31.69 -9.34
C PHE A 25 -5.96 30.26 -9.80
N SER A 26 -4.93 30.06 -10.61
CA SER A 26 -4.40 28.74 -10.91
C SER A 26 -3.70 28.24 -9.65
N PHE A 27 -4.42 27.49 -8.80
CA PHE A 27 -3.79 26.70 -7.74
C PHE A 27 -3.00 25.58 -8.40
N ARG A 28 -1.80 25.88 -8.88
CA ARG A 28 -0.75 24.87 -9.02
C ARG A 28 -0.35 24.48 -7.60
N ARG A 29 -1.02 23.49 -7.05
CA ARG A 29 -0.56 22.82 -5.84
C ARG A 29 0.81 22.22 -6.19
N SER A 30 1.86 22.85 -5.71
CA SER A 30 3.22 22.32 -5.76
C SER A 30 3.23 21.01 -4.97
N TYR A 31 3.42 19.88 -5.65
CA TYR A 31 3.48 18.54 -5.07
C TYR A 31 4.82 18.29 -4.34
N ASN A 32 5.44 19.33 -3.80
CA ASN A 32 6.77 19.31 -3.21
C ASN A 32 6.80 19.42 -1.68
N ASP A 33 5.66 19.31 -1.01
CA ASP A 33 5.69 19.07 0.42
C ASP A 33 5.99 17.58 0.64
N LYS A 34 7.28 17.28 0.80
CA LYS A 34 7.77 16.00 1.29
C LYS A 34 7.25 15.84 2.73
N LEU A 35 6.04 15.30 2.87
CA LEU A 35 5.63 14.74 4.14
C LEU A 35 6.68 13.68 4.52
N PRO A 36 7.20 13.70 5.74
CA PRO A 36 8.17 12.70 6.15
C PRO A 36 7.59 11.31 5.92
N LEU A 37 8.41 10.42 5.32
CA LEU A 37 8.06 9.01 5.23
C LEU A 37 7.72 8.52 6.63
N MET A 38 6.50 8.03 6.83
CA MET A 38 6.14 7.42 8.10
C MET A 38 7.03 6.19 8.29
N THR A 39 7.76 6.16 9.39
CA THR A 39 8.50 4.96 9.78
C THR A 39 7.50 3.86 10.14
N LEU A 40 7.94 2.60 10.12
CA LEU A 40 7.10 1.48 10.58
C LEU A 40 6.53 1.73 11.99
N GLU A 41 7.35 2.26 12.88
CA GLU A 41 6.95 2.62 14.25
C GLU A 41 5.88 3.71 14.29
N GLN A 42 6.01 4.77 13.49
CA GLN A 42 5.00 5.83 13.41
C GLN A 42 3.66 5.29 12.89
N THR A 43 3.68 4.42 11.87
CA THR A 43 2.45 3.78 11.36
C THR A 43 1.78 2.90 12.42
N MET A 44 2.56 2.21 13.23
CA MET A 44 2.03 1.36 14.31
C MET A 44 1.37 2.16 15.43
N LEU A 45 1.86 3.38 15.69
CA LEU A 45 1.37 4.27 16.75
C LEU A 45 0.23 5.20 16.27
N GLU A 46 -0.14 5.16 14.97
CA GLU A 46 -1.28 5.93 14.46
C GLU A 46 -2.57 5.50 15.17
N ASN A 47 -3.33 6.47 15.66
CA ASN A 47 -4.61 6.25 16.32
C ASN A 47 -5.78 6.66 15.42
N ALA A 48 -6.91 6.03 15.59
CA ALA A 48 -8.14 6.42 14.92
C ALA A 48 -8.59 7.86 15.32
N PRO A 49 -9.17 8.65 14.40
CA PRO A 49 -9.47 8.27 13.01
C PRO A 49 -8.23 8.32 12.12
N PHE A 50 -8.04 7.25 11.36
CA PHE A 50 -6.91 7.08 10.45
C PHE A 50 -7.04 7.98 9.21
N SER A 51 -5.90 8.35 8.62
CA SER A 51 -5.83 9.16 7.41
C SER A 51 -5.02 8.49 6.30
N LEU A 52 -5.34 8.81 5.03
CA LEU A 52 -4.58 8.29 3.91
C LEU A 52 -3.20 8.96 3.88
N PRO A 53 -2.10 8.22 4.10
CA PRO A 53 -0.77 8.79 4.00
C PRO A 53 -0.46 9.15 2.53
N ALA A 54 0.32 10.20 2.32
CA ALA A 54 0.80 10.52 0.98
C ALA A 54 1.76 9.45 0.46
N LEU A 55 1.75 9.20 -0.85
CA LEU A 55 2.79 8.38 -1.47
C LEU A 55 4.15 9.09 -1.35
N PRO A 56 5.25 8.35 -1.09
CA PRO A 56 6.59 8.94 -1.02
C PRO A 56 7.17 9.33 -2.41
N TYR A 57 6.44 9.07 -3.48
CA TYR A 57 6.79 9.35 -4.87
C TYR A 57 5.52 9.61 -5.69
N THR A 58 5.66 10.10 -6.93
CA THR A 58 4.51 10.31 -7.84
C THR A 58 3.99 8.99 -8.39
N THR A 59 2.72 8.96 -8.79
CA THR A 59 2.04 7.72 -9.22
C THR A 59 2.63 7.09 -10.49
N ASP A 60 3.35 7.86 -11.30
CA ASP A 60 4.03 7.41 -12.52
C ASP A 60 5.51 7.02 -12.30
N SER A 61 6.04 7.24 -11.08
CA SER A 61 7.47 7.06 -10.81
C SER A 61 7.95 5.62 -10.80
N LEU A 62 7.07 4.64 -10.69
CA LEU A 62 7.41 3.22 -10.71
C LEU A 62 7.33 2.59 -12.10
N GLU A 63 7.01 3.39 -13.14
CA GLU A 63 7.10 2.93 -14.52
C GLU A 63 8.55 2.54 -14.88
N PRO A 64 8.77 1.54 -15.73
CA PRO A 64 7.75 0.71 -16.41
C PRO A 64 7.30 -0.51 -15.60
N ASN A 65 7.66 -0.64 -14.32
CA ASN A 65 7.43 -1.86 -13.53
C ASN A 65 6.01 -1.94 -12.95
N ILE A 66 5.49 -0.82 -12.43
CA ILE A 66 4.09 -0.69 -11.99
C ILE A 66 3.52 0.54 -12.69
N ASP A 67 2.40 0.38 -13.38
CA ASP A 67 1.82 1.43 -14.17
C ASP A 67 1.11 2.51 -13.34
N LYS A 68 1.09 3.73 -13.88
CA LYS A 68 0.49 4.90 -13.27
C LYS A 68 -0.96 4.67 -12.84
N MET A 69 -1.77 4.06 -13.74
CA MET A 69 -3.19 3.86 -13.46
C MET A 69 -3.39 2.89 -12.30
N THR A 70 -2.59 1.81 -12.24
CA THR A 70 -2.56 0.92 -11.07
C THR A 70 -2.26 1.70 -9.81
N MET A 71 -1.23 2.55 -9.78
CA MET A 71 -0.86 3.32 -8.60
C MET A 71 -1.96 4.31 -8.17
N GLU A 72 -2.59 5.01 -9.12
CA GLU A 72 -3.68 5.96 -8.84
C GLU A 72 -4.90 5.26 -8.22
N ILE A 73 -5.29 4.11 -8.75
CA ILE A 73 -6.43 3.33 -8.26
C ILE A 73 -6.07 2.64 -6.94
N HIS A 74 -4.91 2.01 -6.87
CA HIS A 74 -4.47 1.23 -5.73
C HIS A 74 -4.33 2.09 -4.47
N HIS A 75 -3.69 3.26 -4.57
CA HIS A 75 -3.58 4.21 -3.47
C HIS A 75 -4.88 4.99 -3.24
N GLY A 76 -5.38 5.66 -4.29
CA GLY A 76 -6.48 6.63 -4.15
C GLY A 76 -7.87 6.02 -3.99
N LYS A 77 -8.05 4.73 -4.32
CA LYS A 77 -9.34 4.02 -4.19
C LYS A 77 -9.25 2.85 -3.22
N HIS A 78 -8.37 1.86 -3.47
CA HIS A 78 -8.32 0.66 -2.61
C HIS A 78 -7.80 0.99 -1.21
N HIS A 79 -6.62 1.60 -1.07
CA HIS A 79 -6.09 1.97 0.24
C HIS A 79 -7.02 2.96 0.97
N LYS A 80 -7.50 3.99 0.26
CA LYS A 80 -8.47 4.92 0.84
C LYS A 80 -9.73 4.22 1.36
N ALA A 81 -10.27 3.25 0.62
CA ALA A 81 -11.47 2.52 1.04
C ALA A 81 -11.24 1.70 2.30
N TYR A 82 -10.05 1.08 2.48
CA TYR A 82 -9.72 0.41 3.74
C TYR A 82 -9.77 1.37 4.93
N ILE A 83 -9.21 2.56 4.77
CA ILE A 83 -9.20 3.59 5.83
C ILE A 83 -10.62 4.08 6.13
N ASP A 84 -11.39 4.45 5.11
CA ASP A 84 -12.75 4.95 5.27
C ASP A 84 -13.66 3.91 5.95
N ASN A 85 -13.55 2.63 5.53
CA ASN A 85 -14.31 1.54 6.11
C ASN A 85 -13.87 1.21 7.54
N LEU A 86 -12.56 1.26 7.84
CA LEU A 86 -12.04 1.07 9.19
C LEU A 86 -12.58 2.15 10.12
N ASN A 87 -12.41 3.42 9.77
CA ASN A 87 -12.90 4.53 10.56
C ASN A 87 -14.42 4.40 10.84
N LYS A 88 -15.20 4.07 9.79
CA LYS A 88 -16.64 3.85 9.95
C LYS A 88 -16.96 2.69 10.88
N ALA A 89 -16.21 1.59 10.81
CA ALA A 89 -16.43 0.40 11.63
C ALA A 89 -16.08 0.61 13.10
N LEU A 90 -15.22 1.58 13.42
CA LEU A 90 -14.80 1.87 14.80
C LEU A 90 -15.73 2.84 15.54
N VAL A 91 -16.50 3.67 14.83
CA VAL A 91 -17.39 4.66 15.44
C VAL A 91 -18.35 4.03 16.44
N GLY A 92 -18.41 4.58 17.66
CA GLY A 92 -19.28 4.13 18.73
C GLY A 92 -18.91 2.77 19.36
N THR A 93 -17.75 2.21 19.01
CA THR A 93 -17.21 1.00 19.63
C THR A 93 -16.20 1.33 20.73
N SER A 94 -15.87 0.36 21.58
CA SER A 94 -14.77 0.48 22.55
C SER A 94 -13.39 0.65 21.90
N LEU A 95 -13.30 0.42 20.59
CA LEU A 95 -12.07 0.50 19.79
C LEU A 95 -11.91 1.83 19.07
N GLU A 96 -12.81 2.78 19.23
CA GLU A 96 -12.85 4.05 18.49
C GLU A 96 -11.58 4.90 18.60
N LYS A 97 -10.78 4.67 19.65
CA LYS A 97 -9.49 5.36 19.86
C LYS A 97 -8.31 4.42 19.88
N SER A 98 -8.48 3.19 19.42
CA SER A 98 -7.40 2.20 19.40
C SER A 98 -6.31 2.60 18.41
N SER A 99 -5.07 2.23 18.74
CA SER A 99 -3.97 2.32 17.78
C SER A 99 -4.11 1.27 16.69
N LEU A 100 -3.52 1.53 15.52
CA LEU A 100 -3.47 0.53 14.44
C LEU A 100 -2.79 -0.76 14.92
N TYR A 101 -1.74 -0.63 15.74
CA TYR A 101 -1.05 -1.77 16.35
C TYR A 101 -1.97 -2.66 17.19
N ASP A 102 -2.78 -2.06 18.08
CA ASP A 102 -3.67 -2.83 18.94
C ASP A 102 -4.73 -3.57 18.13
N LEU A 103 -5.26 -2.94 17.07
CA LEU A 103 -6.21 -3.57 16.15
C LEU A 103 -5.60 -4.78 15.44
N LEU A 104 -4.34 -4.69 15.01
CA LEU A 104 -3.62 -5.79 14.34
C LEU A 104 -3.26 -6.91 15.30
N LYS A 105 -2.70 -6.56 16.47
CA LYS A 105 -2.25 -7.54 17.46
C LYS A 105 -3.35 -8.47 17.96
N GLU A 106 -4.59 -7.97 18.01
CA GLU A 106 -5.76 -8.70 18.46
C GLU A 106 -6.76 -8.99 17.30
N ALA A 107 -6.25 -9.10 16.07
CA ALA A 107 -7.07 -9.25 14.86
C ALA A 107 -8.02 -10.46 14.92
N GLY A 108 -7.64 -11.54 15.61
CA GLY A 108 -8.49 -12.71 15.80
C GLY A 108 -9.72 -12.49 16.68
N LYS A 109 -9.70 -11.45 17.50
CA LYS A 109 -10.83 -11.05 18.35
C LYS A 109 -11.73 -10.01 17.66
N GLN A 110 -11.28 -9.43 16.55
CA GLN A 110 -12.00 -8.36 15.87
C GLN A 110 -13.06 -8.90 14.90
N ALA A 111 -14.12 -8.10 14.70
CA ALA A 111 -15.03 -8.35 13.60
C ALA A 111 -14.27 -8.36 12.25
N PRO A 112 -14.67 -9.20 11.28
CA PRO A 112 -13.97 -9.29 9.99
C PRO A 112 -13.78 -7.94 9.27
N VAL A 113 -14.74 -7.03 9.42
CA VAL A 113 -14.64 -5.68 8.84
C VAL A 113 -13.50 -4.87 9.47
N ILE A 114 -13.27 -4.97 10.78
CA ILE A 114 -12.15 -4.29 11.46
C ILE A 114 -10.82 -4.96 11.07
N ARG A 115 -10.71 -6.29 11.21
CA ARG A 115 -9.51 -7.06 10.85
C ARG A 115 -9.04 -6.78 9.42
N ASN A 116 -9.96 -6.91 8.44
CA ASN A 116 -9.59 -6.74 7.03
C ASN A 116 -9.21 -5.30 6.71
N ASN A 117 -9.90 -4.31 7.26
CA ASN A 117 -9.63 -2.91 6.95
C ASN A 117 -8.41 -2.36 7.71
N ALA A 118 -8.17 -2.78 8.96
CA ALA A 118 -6.94 -2.47 9.68
C ALA A 118 -5.71 -3.10 9.00
N GLY A 119 -5.81 -4.38 8.62
CA GLY A 119 -4.77 -5.04 7.84
C GLY A 119 -4.53 -4.34 6.50
N GLY A 120 -5.60 -4.03 5.77
CA GLY A 120 -5.51 -3.32 4.49
C GLY A 120 -4.83 -1.96 4.61
N HIS A 121 -5.17 -1.17 5.62
CA HIS A 121 -4.52 0.12 5.85
C HIS A 121 -3.03 -0.05 6.15
N TRP A 122 -2.66 -0.90 7.08
CA TRP A 122 -1.26 -1.11 7.45
C TRP A 122 -0.43 -1.69 6.29
N ASN A 123 -0.93 -2.76 5.65
CA ASN A 123 -0.22 -3.45 4.57
C ASN A 123 0.12 -2.50 3.42
N HIS A 124 -0.82 -1.63 3.03
CA HIS A 124 -0.61 -0.68 1.94
C HIS A 124 0.35 0.44 2.35
N THR A 125 0.22 0.99 3.56
CA THR A 125 1.17 2.00 4.07
C THR A 125 2.59 1.43 4.07
N PHE A 126 2.76 0.20 4.56
CA PHE A 126 4.04 -0.49 4.54
C PHE A 126 4.57 -0.71 3.12
N PHE A 127 3.71 -1.16 2.21
CA PHE A 127 4.05 -1.47 0.82
C PHE A 127 4.57 -0.25 0.07
N TRP A 128 3.94 0.92 0.24
CA TRP A 128 4.42 2.15 -0.40
C TRP A 128 5.84 2.52 0.05
N ASN A 129 6.19 2.28 1.29
CA ASN A 129 7.49 2.62 1.85
C ASN A 129 8.62 1.67 1.43
N VAL A 130 8.31 0.42 1.10
CA VAL A 130 9.31 -0.56 0.65
C VAL A 130 9.55 -0.54 -0.87
N MET A 131 8.96 0.42 -1.57
CA MET A 131 9.22 0.68 -2.99
C MET A 131 9.83 2.06 -3.21
N SER A 132 10.58 2.22 -4.31
CA SER A 132 11.21 3.48 -4.69
C SER A 132 11.43 3.56 -6.20
N PRO A 133 11.30 4.77 -6.80
CA PRO A 133 11.72 5.02 -8.19
C PRO A 133 13.21 4.78 -8.43
N LYS A 134 14.01 4.82 -7.36
CA LYS A 134 15.46 4.52 -7.38
C LYS A 134 15.75 3.15 -6.75
N GLY A 135 14.74 2.28 -6.72
CA GLY A 135 14.83 0.94 -6.17
C GLY A 135 15.57 -0.03 -7.08
N GLY A 136 15.51 -1.29 -6.71
CA GLY A 136 16.14 -2.37 -7.43
C GLY A 136 17.56 -2.69 -6.98
N GLY A 137 18.23 -3.55 -7.74
CA GLY A 137 19.54 -4.05 -7.35
C GLY A 137 19.47 -5.09 -6.22
N MET A 138 20.43 -5.01 -5.30
CA MET A 138 20.59 -5.96 -4.19
C MET A 138 20.72 -5.22 -2.85
N PRO A 139 20.28 -5.83 -1.73
CA PRO A 139 20.58 -5.30 -0.40
C PRO A 139 22.09 -5.31 -0.13
N LYS A 140 22.51 -4.53 0.86
CA LYS A 140 23.91 -4.41 1.30
C LYS A 140 24.02 -4.67 2.81
N GLY A 141 25.27 -4.86 3.27
CA GLY A 141 25.57 -5.00 4.71
C GLY A 141 24.85 -6.19 5.36
N ALA A 142 24.50 -6.04 6.63
CA ALA A 142 23.98 -7.12 7.45
C ALA A 142 22.77 -7.84 6.88
N LEU A 143 21.88 -7.15 6.18
CA LEU A 143 20.73 -7.79 5.51
C LEU A 143 21.17 -8.69 4.37
N ALA A 144 22.15 -8.29 3.55
CA ALA A 144 22.68 -9.12 2.46
C ALA A 144 23.37 -10.36 2.97
N ASP A 145 24.15 -10.21 4.06
CA ASP A 145 24.86 -11.32 4.71
C ASP A 145 23.86 -12.34 5.28
N ASP A 146 22.81 -11.85 5.95
CA ASP A 146 21.80 -12.72 6.55
C ASP A 146 20.89 -13.40 5.50
N ILE A 147 20.59 -12.71 4.39
CA ILE A 147 19.93 -13.34 3.23
C ILE A 147 20.79 -14.49 2.68
N THR A 148 22.09 -14.24 2.48
CA THR A 148 23.00 -15.27 1.98
C THR A 148 23.11 -16.45 2.95
N LYS A 149 23.23 -16.17 4.23
CA LYS A 149 23.29 -17.18 5.29
C LYS A 149 22.01 -18.00 5.38
N THR A 150 20.84 -17.36 5.27
CA THR A 150 19.54 -18.01 5.48
C THR A 150 19.10 -18.81 4.26
N PHE A 151 19.24 -18.23 3.06
CA PHE A 151 18.72 -18.78 1.82
C PHE A 151 19.79 -19.37 0.90
N GLY A 152 21.09 -19.16 1.19
CA GLY A 152 22.22 -19.60 0.41
C GLY A 152 22.68 -18.61 -0.66
N SER A 153 21.76 -17.80 -1.22
CA SER A 153 22.08 -16.68 -2.13
C SER A 153 20.89 -15.73 -2.22
N PHE A 154 21.14 -14.54 -2.76
CA PHE A 154 20.07 -13.57 -3.08
C PHE A 154 19.08 -14.13 -4.13
N ASP A 155 19.57 -14.87 -5.12
CA ASP A 155 18.69 -15.48 -6.13
C ASP A 155 17.79 -16.54 -5.53
N LYS A 156 18.29 -17.39 -4.67
CA LYS A 156 17.47 -18.39 -3.95
C LYS A 156 16.44 -17.72 -3.03
N PHE A 157 16.80 -16.62 -2.40
CA PHE A 157 15.81 -15.81 -1.65
C PHE A 157 14.70 -15.31 -2.58
N LYS A 158 15.04 -14.73 -3.76
CA LYS A 158 14.04 -14.28 -4.72
C LYS A 158 13.14 -15.42 -5.21
N GLU A 159 13.71 -16.59 -5.45
CA GLU A 159 12.94 -17.79 -5.82
C GLU A 159 11.94 -18.19 -4.73
N GLU A 160 12.39 -18.22 -3.46
CA GLU A 160 11.51 -18.57 -2.34
C GLU A 160 10.40 -17.52 -2.14
N PHE A 161 10.74 -16.24 -2.22
CA PHE A 161 9.78 -15.15 -2.14
C PHE A 161 8.78 -15.18 -3.30
N ALA A 162 9.24 -15.39 -4.53
CA ALA A 162 8.40 -15.54 -5.70
C ALA A 162 7.46 -16.74 -5.58
N LYS A 163 7.96 -17.87 -5.05
CA LYS A 163 7.13 -19.05 -4.76
C LYS A 163 6.03 -18.71 -3.75
N ALA A 164 6.35 -17.99 -2.66
CA ALA A 164 5.34 -17.58 -1.67
C ALA A 164 4.24 -16.70 -2.31
N GLY A 165 4.62 -15.78 -3.20
CA GLY A 165 3.67 -14.92 -3.93
C GLY A 165 2.84 -15.66 -4.98
N THR A 166 3.45 -16.54 -5.77
CA THR A 166 2.76 -17.27 -6.85
C THR A 166 1.85 -18.37 -6.33
N THR A 167 2.24 -19.06 -5.25
CA THR A 167 1.44 -20.14 -4.65
C THR A 167 0.36 -19.63 -3.70
N ARG A 168 0.34 -18.32 -3.36
CA ARG A 168 -0.77 -17.75 -2.60
C ARG A 168 -2.05 -17.84 -3.42
N PHE A 169 -2.90 -18.79 -3.05
CA PHE A 169 -4.20 -18.96 -3.71
C PHE A 169 -5.10 -17.75 -3.44
N GLY A 170 -5.70 -17.20 -4.49
CA GLY A 170 -6.55 -16.00 -4.38
C GLY A 170 -5.75 -14.73 -4.07
N SER A 171 -6.36 -13.87 -3.28
CA SER A 171 -5.79 -12.60 -2.85
C SER A 171 -4.95 -12.76 -1.58
N GLY A 172 -3.91 -11.95 -1.46
CA GLY A 172 -3.06 -11.94 -0.27
C GLY A 172 -1.75 -11.22 -0.49
N TRP A 173 -0.76 -11.55 0.33
CA TRP A 173 0.53 -10.88 0.40
C TRP A 173 1.67 -11.89 0.52
N ALA A 174 2.81 -11.59 -0.07
CA ALA A 174 4.09 -12.25 0.20
C ALA A 174 4.95 -11.37 1.11
N TRP A 175 5.67 -11.99 2.04
CA TRP A 175 6.44 -11.32 3.08
C TRP A 175 7.85 -11.87 3.19
N LEU A 176 8.83 -10.97 3.40
CA LEU A 176 10.05 -11.27 4.13
C LEU A 176 9.91 -10.64 5.52
N MET A 177 10.15 -11.40 6.55
CA MET A 177 10.02 -10.96 7.94
C MET A 177 11.15 -11.47 8.82
N VAL A 178 11.33 -10.86 9.97
CA VAL A 178 12.19 -11.37 11.05
C VAL A 178 11.30 -12.09 12.08
N GLN A 179 11.59 -13.35 12.32
CA GLN A 179 11.00 -14.18 13.36
C GLN A 179 12.13 -14.80 14.19
N ASP A 180 12.11 -14.59 15.51
CA ASP A 180 13.15 -15.11 16.42
C ASP A 180 14.59 -14.81 15.91
N LYS A 181 14.80 -13.55 15.48
CA LYS A 181 16.05 -13.04 14.90
C LYS A 181 16.50 -13.74 13.61
N LYS A 182 15.63 -14.43 12.91
CA LYS A 182 15.91 -15.09 11.63
C LYS A 182 15.03 -14.54 10.54
N LEU A 183 15.56 -14.50 9.32
CA LEU A 183 14.79 -14.17 8.14
C LEU A 183 13.87 -15.34 7.76
N VAL A 184 12.60 -15.02 7.50
CA VAL A 184 11.59 -16.00 7.11
C VAL A 184 10.77 -15.43 5.95
N VAL A 185 10.57 -16.24 4.91
CA VAL A 185 9.60 -15.95 3.85
C VAL A 185 8.27 -16.61 4.21
N SER A 186 7.18 -15.88 4.00
CA SER A 186 5.83 -16.38 4.20
C SER A 186 4.82 -15.71 3.27
N SER A 187 3.58 -16.16 3.31
CA SER A 187 2.45 -15.47 2.67
C SER A 187 1.22 -15.54 3.55
N THR A 188 0.36 -14.53 3.44
CA THR A 188 -0.90 -14.45 4.18
C THR A 188 -2.09 -14.23 3.24
N PRO A 189 -3.29 -14.75 3.56
CA PRO A 189 -4.49 -14.51 2.76
C PRO A 189 -5.07 -13.11 3.01
N ASN A 190 -5.83 -12.62 2.06
CA ASN A 190 -6.61 -11.38 2.16
C ASN A 190 -5.74 -10.20 2.63
N GLN A 191 -6.14 -9.55 3.74
CA GLN A 191 -5.38 -8.45 4.33
C GLN A 191 -4.67 -8.83 5.65
N ASP A 192 -4.58 -10.12 5.94
CA ASP A 192 -3.78 -10.58 7.08
C ASP A 192 -2.28 -10.28 6.86
N ASN A 193 -1.57 -10.10 7.97
CA ASN A 193 -0.14 -9.87 7.95
C ASN A 193 0.56 -10.55 9.14
N PRO A 194 1.89 -10.69 9.14
CA PRO A 194 2.65 -11.40 10.18
C PRO A 194 2.58 -10.79 11.60
N LEU A 195 2.06 -9.55 11.76
CA LEU A 195 1.87 -8.92 13.07
C LEU A 195 0.61 -9.42 13.78
N MET A 196 -0.31 -10.01 13.04
CA MET A 196 -1.60 -10.44 13.56
C MET A 196 -1.47 -11.74 14.35
N ASP A 197 -2.27 -11.85 15.41
CA ASP A 197 -2.39 -13.07 16.24
C ASP A 197 -2.91 -14.28 15.46
N VAL A 198 -3.59 -14.08 14.35
CA VAL A 198 -4.13 -15.10 13.45
C VAL A 198 -3.15 -15.57 12.37
N ALA A 199 -1.99 -14.92 12.22
CA ALA A 199 -1.01 -15.33 11.22
C ALA A 199 -0.40 -16.70 11.57
N GLU A 200 -0.27 -17.56 10.57
CA GLU A 200 0.38 -18.89 10.73
C GLU A 200 1.85 -18.73 11.14
N LYS A 201 2.57 -17.82 10.47
CA LYS A 201 3.92 -17.41 10.83
C LYS A 201 3.89 -15.95 11.27
N LYS A 202 4.31 -15.70 12.51
CA LYS A 202 4.33 -14.37 13.13
C LYS A 202 5.74 -13.82 13.15
N GLY A 203 5.87 -12.53 12.95
CA GLY A 203 7.17 -11.85 12.97
C GLY A 203 7.03 -10.40 12.54
N THR A 204 8.16 -9.68 12.53
CA THR A 204 8.21 -8.29 12.09
C THR A 204 8.46 -8.23 10.59
N PRO A 205 7.49 -7.78 9.75
CA PRO A 205 7.69 -7.64 8.32
C PRO A 205 8.80 -6.63 7.98
N ILE A 206 9.63 -6.97 7.01
CA ILE A 206 10.67 -6.07 6.48
C ILE A 206 10.51 -5.78 4.99
N LEU A 207 9.86 -6.69 4.23
CA LEU A 207 9.48 -6.52 2.84
C LEU A 207 8.09 -7.13 2.62
N ALA A 208 7.28 -6.48 1.80
CA ALA A 208 5.95 -6.93 1.41
C ALA A 208 5.74 -6.83 -0.08
N LEU A 209 4.94 -7.76 -0.63
CA LEU A 209 4.42 -7.68 -1.99
C LEU A 209 2.94 -7.99 -1.98
N ASP A 210 2.14 -7.06 -2.47
CA ASP A 210 0.72 -7.26 -2.72
C ASP A 210 0.51 -8.17 -3.93
N VAL A 211 -0.16 -9.32 -3.73
CA VAL A 211 -0.52 -10.24 -4.81
C VAL A 211 -2.03 -10.33 -5.05
N TRP A 212 -2.79 -9.36 -4.53
CA TRP A 212 -4.14 -9.09 -4.98
C TRP A 212 -4.12 -8.70 -6.47
N GLU A 213 -5.11 -9.11 -7.23
CA GLU A 213 -5.16 -8.80 -8.67
C GLU A 213 -5.18 -7.29 -8.96
N HIS A 214 -5.79 -6.49 -8.08
CA HIS A 214 -5.80 -5.03 -8.24
C HIS A 214 -4.39 -4.39 -8.24
N ALA A 215 -3.39 -5.07 -7.70
CA ALA A 215 -2.01 -4.56 -7.66
C ALA A 215 -1.28 -4.70 -9.00
N TYR A 216 -1.78 -5.56 -9.93
CA TYR A 216 -1.03 -5.87 -11.15
C TYR A 216 -1.88 -6.11 -12.40
N TYR A 217 -3.20 -6.28 -12.28
CA TYR A 217 -4.01 -6.79 -13.40
C TYR A 217 -4.05 -5.85 -14.60
N LEU A 218 -4.04 -4.53 -14.41
CA LEU A 218 -4.07 -3.56 -15.52
C LEU A 218 -2.87 -3.72 -16.46
N LYS A 219 -1.69 -4.02 -15.92
CA LYS A 219 -0.46 -4.17 -16.70
C LYS A 219 -0.14 -5.62 -17.06
N TYR A 220 -0.31 -6.53 -16.11
CA TYR A 220 0.16 -7.91 -16.24
C TYR A 220 -0.96 -8.92 -16.46
N GLN A 221 -2.23 -8.53 -16.35
CA GLN A 221 -3.40 -9.41 -16.40
C GLN A 221 -3.21 -10.63 -15.48
N ASN A 222 -3.34 -11.84 -16.00
CA ASN A 222 -3.18 -13.09 -15.25
C ASN A 222 -1.71 -13.48 -14.98
N LYS A 223 -0.74 -12.67 -15.41
CA LYS A 223 0.70 -12.98 -15.32
C LYS A 223 1.29 -12.51 -14.00
N ARG A 224 0.80 -13.04 -12.87
CA ARG A 224 1.32 -12.68 -11.54
C ARG A 224 2.85 -12.87 -11.41
N ALA A 225 3.41 -13.91 -12.04
CA ALA A 225 4.84 -14.18 -12.01
C ALA A 225 5.68 -13.06 -12.66
N ASP A 226 5.19 -12.47 -13.75
CA ASP A 226 5.88 -11.35 -14.42
C ASP A 226 5.87 -10.10 -13.55
N TYR A 227 4.75 -9.82 -12.87
CA TYR A 227 4.64 -8.75 -11.87
C TYR A 227 5.63 -8.94 -10.71
N ILE A 228 5.70 -10.15 -10.14
CA ILE A 228 6.64 -10.47 -9.06
C ILE A 228 8.09 -10.26 -9.53
N THR A 229 8.40 -10.62 -10.78
CA THR A 229 9.71 -10.37 -11.38
C THR A 229 10.00 -8.87 -11.53
N ALA A 230 9.04 -8.10 -12.00
CA ALA A 230 9.19 -6.65 -12.17
C ALA A 230 9.32 -5.90 -10.84
N PHE A 231 8.70 -6.41 -9.76
CA PHE A 231 8.76 -5.81 -8.43
C PHE A 231 10.20 -5.63 -7.93
N TRP A 232 11.11 -6.55 -8.23
CA TRP A 232 12.51 -6.45 -7.80
C TRP A 232 13.22 -5.18 -8.31
N ASN A 233 12.74 -4.59 -9.39
CA ASN A 233 13.31 -3.34 -9.94
C ASN A 233 12.91 -2.08 -9.17
N VAL A 234 11.91 -2.18 -8.28
CA VAL A 234 11.41 -1.03 -7.50
C VAL A 234 11.58 -1.20 -5.99
N VAL A 235 12.15 -2.31 -5.52
CA VAL A 235 12.38 -2.54 -4.08
C VAL A 235 13.33 -1.48 -3.53
N ASN A 236 12.90 -0.81 -2.47
CA ASN A 236 13.68 0.16 -1.69
C ASN A 236 14.53 -0.57 -0.65
N TRP A 237 15.71 -1.06 -1.06
CA TRP A 237 16.57 -1.82 -0.16
C TRP A 237 17.08 -1.04 1.05
N ASP A 238 17.17 0.29 0.97
CA ASP A 238 17.53 1.12 2.11
C ASP A 238 16.42 1.08 3.18
N ALA A 239 15.16 1.19 2.76
CA ALA A 239 14.02 1.06 3.66
C ALA A 239 13.91 -0.37 4.23
N VAL A 240 14.10 -1.40 3.40
CA VAL A 240 14.07 -2.81 3.84
C VAL A 240 15.19 -3.10 4.85
N SER A 241 16.40 -2.59 4.62
CA SER A 241 17.53 -2.72 5.56
C SER A 241 17.24 -2.02 6.88
N LYS A 242 16.62 -0.84 6.83
CA LYS A 242 16.20 -0.11 8.04
C LYS A 242 15.14 -0.88 8.83
N ASN A 243 14.15 -1.46 8.14
CA ASN A 243 13.15 -2.31 8.77
C ASN A 243 13.81 -3.54 9.43
N TYR A 244 14.80 -4.16 8.76
CA TYR A 244 15.55 -5.28 9.29
C TYR A 244 16.31 -4.92 10.57
N GLU A 245 17.06 -3.80 10.57
CA GLU A 245 17.76 -3.33 11.75
C GLU A 245 16.82 -3.07 12.95
N ASN A 246 15.64 -2.51 12.66
CA ASN A 246 14.62 -2.25 13.69
C ASN A 246 14.01 -3.55 14.23
N ALA A 247 13.81 -4.56 13.37
CA ALA A 247 13.24 -5.84 13.75
C ALA A 247 14.17 -6.72 14.61
N LEU A 248 15.47 -6.38 14.66
CA LEU A 248 16.47 -7.10 15.49
C LEU A 248 16.65 -6.52 16.91
N LYS A 249 16.15 -5.31 17.14
CA LYS A 249 16.20 -4.65 18.46
C LYS A 249 15.23 -5.30 19.45
#